data_b56e74316689a3b637b992409d6f00c0
#
_entry.id   b56e74316689a3b637b992409d6f00c0
#
_cell.length_a   1.000
_cell.length_b   1.000
_cell.length_c   1.000
_cell.angle_alpha   90.00
_cell.angle_beta   90.00
_cell.angle_gamma   90.00
#
_symmetry.space_group_name_H-M   'P 1'
#
loop_
_entity.id
_entity.type
_entity.pdbx_description
1 polymer ?
#
loop_
_entity_poly.entity_id
_entity_poly.type
_entity_poly.pdbx_seq_one_letter_code
_entity_poly.pdbx_strand_id
1 'polypeptide(L)'
;MAVPLFFAPVVLEKFPEACRQPLPPGLSRPRPERDDLHRLRLALQRALQDFRDPRTGRYLKLVDGGVTDNLGLVSILQSRVLLDTPYGPISEHDAANLRRLLFIVVDAGQGPSADWGREMAGPSGVDIATAAVDTAIESTMRMSYAYFVPMMRAWERDLVTWRCSLPETRKAELRCNNPDWP
;
A
#
# COMPACT_ATOMS: atom_id res chain seq x y z
N MET A 1 -0.37 15.33 -14.79
CA MET A 1 -1.24 14.14 -14.94
C MET A 1 -0.49 13.12 -15.77
N ALA A 2 -0.12 11.98 -15.18
CA ALA A 2 0.48 10.88 -15.92
C ALA A 2 -0.65 10.08 -16.56
N VAL A 3 -0.97 10.39 -17.82
CA VAL A 3 -1.96 9.61 -18.55
C VAL A 3 -1.27 8.35 -19.05
N PRO A 4 -1.69 7.14 -18.62
CA PRO A 4 -0.98 5.88 -18.95
C PRO A 4 -0.81 5.63 -20.45
N LEU A 5 -1.64 6.24 -21.28
CA LEU A 5 -1.58 6.17 -22.74
C LEU A 5 -0.40 6.94 -23.34
N PHE A 6 0.23 7.90 -22.61
CA PHE A 6 1.30 8.74 -23.12
C PHE A 6 2.69 8.38 -22.56
N PHE A 7 2.77 7.47 -21.59
CA PHE A 7 4.04 7.02 -21.04
C PHE A 7 4.33 5.60 -21.49
N ALA A 8 5.40 5.44 -22.25
CA ALA A 8 5.89 4.10 -22.57
C ALA A 8 6.26 3.37 -21.26
N PRO A 9 5.79 2.13 -21.06
CA PRO A 9 6.15 1.36 -19.90
C PRO A 9 7.65 1.10 -19.85
N VAL A 10 8.24 1.18 -18.66
CA VAL A 10 9.61 0.70 -18.46
C VAL A 10 9.59 -0.82 -18.53
N VAL A 11 10.39 -1.38 -19.41
CA VAL A 11 10.48 -2.83 -19.61
C VAL A 11 11.73 -3.34 -18.92
N LEU A 12 11.55 -4.24 -17.96
CA LEU A 12 12.63 -4.88 -17.22
C LEU A 12 12.63 -6.38 -17.51
N GLU A 13 13.79 -6.98 -17.62
CA GLU A 13 13.93 -8.42 -17.65
C GLU A 13 13.83 -8.98 -16.22
N LYS A 14 13.10 -10.09 -16.05
CA LYS A 14 13.01 -10.76 -14.75
C LYS A 14 14.38 -11.32 -14.36
N PHE A 15 14.66 -11.28 -13.07
CA PHE A 15 15.89 -11.87 -12.54
C PHE A 15 15.94 -13.39 -12.80
N PRO A 16 17.14 -13.93 -13.05
CA PRO A 16 17.35 -15.38 -13.11
C PRO A 16 16.90 -16.06 -11.81
N GLU A 17 16.53 -17.33 -11.91
CA GLU A 17 16.08 -18.11 -10.75
C GLU A 17 17.12 -18.16 -9.62
N ALA A 18 18.40 -18.13 -9.97
CA ALA A 18 19.53 -18.06 -9.01
C ALA A 18 19.49 -16.81 -8.11
N CYS A 19 18.81 -15.74 -8.53
CA CYS A 19 18.67 -14.51 -7.76
C CYS A 19 17.35 -14.47 -6.95
N ARG A 20 16.63 -15.58 -6.85
CA ARG A 20 15.34 -15.64 -6.17
C ARG A 20 15.50 -15.42 -4.67
N GLN A 21 15.00 -14.31 -4.19
CA GLN A 21 14.92 -14.01 -2.76
C GLN A 21 13.74 -14.78 -2.12
N PRO A 22 13.81 -15.16 -0.82
CA PRO A 22 12.67 -15.75 -0.12
C PRO A 22 11.48 -14.79 -0.10
N LEU A 23 10.29 -15.33 0.15
CA LEU A 23 9.12 -14.50 0.41
C LEU A 23 9.31 -13.73 1.72
N PRO A 24 8.75 -12.49 1.81
CA PRO A 24 8.72 -11.76 3.08
C PRO A 24 8.11 -12.60 4.21
N PRO A 25 8.57 -12.44 5.47
CA PRO A 25 8.12 -13.25 6.61
C PRO A 25 6.61 -13.27 6.79
N GLY A 26 5.94 -12.13 6.58
CA GLY A 26 4.48 -12.02 6.69
C GLY A 26 3.70 -12.79 5.63
N LEU A 27 4.36 -13.23 4.54
CA LEU A 27 3.76 -14.05 3.48
C LEU A 27 4.21 -15.50 3.52
N SER A 28 5.30 -15.81 4.20
CA SER A 28 5.87 -17.17 4.23
C SER A 28 5.34 -18.03 5.38
N ARG A 29 4.81 -17.42 6.45
CA ARG A 29 4.32 -18.12 7.62
C ARG A 29 2.82 -18.41 7.53
N PRO A 30 2.36 -19.64 7.85
CA PRO A 30 0.94 -19.94 7.99
C PRO A 30 0.33 -19.07 9.09
N ARG A 31 -0.84 -18.51 8.82
CA ARG A 31 -1.62 -17.75 9.81
C ARG A 31 -3.06 -18.25 9.86
N PRO A 32 -3.76 -18.03 10.98
CA PRO A 32 -5.17 -18.40 11.08
C PRO A 32 -6.01 -17.73 9.98
N GLU A 33 -6.96 -18.45 9.42
CA GLU A 33 -7.88 -17.92 8.39
C GLU A 33 -8.76 -16.75 8.89
N ARG A 34 -8.87 -16.56 10.21
CA ARG A 34 -9.65 -15.48 10.84
C ARG A 34 -8.93 -14.14 10.91
N ASP A 35 -7.73 -14.02 10.34
CA ASP A 35 -7.04 -12.76 10.25
C ASP A 35 -7.69 -11.88 9.17
N ASP A 36 -8.12 -10.67 9.52
CA ASP A 36 -8.77 -9.71 8.61
C ASP A 36 -7.92 -9.40 7.36
N LEU A 37 -6.60 -9.56 7.45
CA LEU A 37 -5.65 -9.37 6.37
C LEU A 37 -5.34 -10.65 5.57
N HIS A 38 -5.97 -11.77 5.93
CA HIS A 38 -5.68 -13.07 5.29
C HIS A 38 -5.85 -13.02 3.77
N ARG A 39 -6.96 -12.47 3.30
CA ARG A 39 -7.24 -12.35 1.85
C ARG A 39 -6.23 -11.47 1.13
N LEU A 40 -5.82 -10.37 1.75
CA LEU A 40 -4.82 -9.46 1.19
C LEU A 40 -3.45 -10.15 1.10
N ARG A 41 -3.06 -10.90 2.14
CA ARG A 41 -1.82 -11.69 2.14
C ARG A 41 -1.80 -12.73 1.04
N LEU A 42 -2.90 -13.47 0.88
CA LEU A 42 -3.01 -14.46 -0.21
C LEU A 42 -2.92 -13.80 -1.59
N ALA A 43 -3.56 -12.65 -1.78
CA ALA A 43 -3.47 -11.91 -3.04
C ALA A 43 -2.02 -11.45 -3.33
N LEU A 44 -1.34 -10.87 -2.33
CA LEU A 44 0.05 -10.45 -2.44
C LEU A 44 0.99 -11.63 -2.67
N GLN A 45 0.78 -12.73 -1.97
CA GLN A 45 1.57 -13.95 -2.15
C GLN A 45 1.45 -14.50 -3.57
N ARG A 46 0.23 -14.58 -4.10
CA ARG A 46 -0.01 -15.02 -5.49
C ARG A 46 0.64 -14.07 -6.48
N ALA A 47 0.44 -12.76 -6.34
CA ALA A 47 1.05 -11.78 -7.21
C ALA A 47 2.58 -11.88 -7.23
N LEU A 48 3.22 -12.04 -6.08
CA LEU A 48 4.67 -12.23 -5.99
C LEU A 48 5.14 -13.55 -6.59
N GLN A 49 4.35 -14.62 -6.46
CA GLN A 49 4.65 -15.91 -7.12
C GLN A 49 4.55 -15.78 -8.63
N ASP A 50 3.50 -15.14 -9.15
CA ASP A 50 3.31 -14.91 -10.58
C ASP A 50 4.44 -14.05 -11.17
N PHE A 51 4.86 -13.00 -10.46
CA PHE A 51 6.02 -12.20 -10.87
C PHE A 51 7.31 -13.00 -10.95
N ARG A 52 7.47 -14.00 -10.10
CA ARG A 52 8.66 -14.86 -10.02
C ARG A 52 8.63 -16.04 -10.98
N ASP A 53 7.45 -16.44 -11.46
CA ASP A 53 7.32 -17.56 -12.36
C ASP A 53 7.84 -17.19 -13.77
N PRO A 54 8.89 -17.84 -14.28
CA PRO A 54 9.41 -17.55 -15.61
C PRO A 54 8.40 -17.91 -16.72
N ARG A 55 7.43 -18.79 -16.45
CA ARG A 55 6.39 -19.16 -17.40
C ARG A 55 5.38 -18.06 -17.67
N THR A 56 5.22 -17.10 -16.73
CA THR A 56 4.30 -15.95 -16.89
C THR A 56 4.87 -14.84 -17.76
N GLY A 57 6.10 -14.98 -18.27
CA GLY A 57 6.75 -14.05 -19.17
C GLY A 57 8.16 -13.68 -18.72
N ARG A 58 9.00 -13.34 -19.69
CA ARG A 58 10.40 -12.94 -19.46
C ARG A 58 10.54 -11.50 -18.97
N TYR A 59 9.62 -10.63 -19.34
CA TYR A 59 9.72 -9.20 -19.10
C TYR A 59 8.61 -8.70 -18.16
N LEU A 60 8.97 -7.74 -17.31
CA LEU A 60 8.05 -6.93 -16.52
C LEU A 60 7.85 -5.60 -17.22
N LYS A 61 6.60 -5.16 -17.33
CA LYS A 61 6.26 -3.85 -17.86
C LYS A 61 5.75 -3.00 -16.70
N LEU A 62 6.52 -2.00 -16.32
CA LEU A 62 6.19 -1.09 -15.25
C LEU A 62 5.48 0.14 -15.84
N VAL A 63 4.36 0.49 -15.28
CA VAL A 63 3.62 1.71 -15.57
C VAL A 63 3.68 2.64 -14.37
N ASP A 64 3.27 3.90 -14.55
CA ASP A 64 3.22 4.87 -13.47
C ASP A 64 2.35 4.36 -12.30
N GLY A 65 2.89 4.46 -11.10
CA GLY A 65 2.21 4.07 -9.86
C GLY A 65 0.92 4.84 -9.59
N GLY A 66 0.78 6.05 -10.12
CA GLY A 66 -0.43 6.87 -10.00
C GLY A 66 -1.71 6.20 -10.49
N VAL A 67 -1.59 5.20 -11.37
CA VAL A 67 -2.75 4.42 -11.84
C VAL A 67 -3.39 3.60 -10.72
N THR A 68 -2.59 3.11 -9.77
CA THR A 68 -3.06 2.16 -8.73
C THR A 68 -2.89 2.67 -7.31
N ASP A 69 -1.93 3.55 -7.06
CA ASP A 69 -1.61 4.09 -5.73
C ASP A 69 -1.06 5.52 -5.84
N ASN A 70 -1.88 6.42 -6.36
CA ASN A 70 -1.49 7.82 -6.62
C ASN A 70 -1.04 8.57 -5.36
N LEU A 71 -1.54 8.18 -4.20
CA LEU A 71 -1.19 8.77 -2.91
C LEU A 71 -0.08 8.02 -2.16
N GLY A 72 0.39 6.86 -2.67
CA GLY A 72 1.38 6.02 -2.01
C GLY A 72 0.88 5.32 -0.73
N LEU A 73 -0.42 5.38 -0.43
CA LEU A 73 -0.99 4.86 0.81
C LEU A 73 -1.09 3.33 0.82
N VAL A 74 -1.36 2.72 -0.33
CA VAL A 74 -1.45 1.26 -0.47
C VAL A 74 -0.10 0.61 -0.20
N SER A 75 0.98 1.24 -0.64
CA SER A 75 2.34 0.76 -0.41
C SER A 75 2.69 0.69 1.09
N ILE A 76 2.24 1.66 1.89
CA ILE A 76 2.41 1.65 3.35
C ILE A 76 1.63 0.49 3.97
N LEU A 77 0.37 0.30 3.55
CA LEU A 77 -0.47 -0.81 4.02
C LEU A 77 0.13 -2.18 3.65
N GLN A 78 0.62 -2.32 2.43
CA GLN A 78 1.28 -3.54 1.98
C GLN A 78 2.54 -3.82 2.78
N SER A 79 3.38 -2.83 3.04
CA SER A 79 4.57 -2.96 3.88
C SER A 79 4.21 -3.48 5.27
N ARG A 80 3.11 -3.00 5.86
CA ARG A 80 2.61 -3.49 7.14
C ARG A 80 2.20 -4.96 7.09
N VAL A 81 1.55 -5.39 6.00
CA VAL A 81 1.11 -6.78 5.81
C VAL A 81 2.27 -7.73 5.53
N LEU A 82 3.32 -7.27 4.86
CA LEU A 82 4.48 -8.07 4.48
C LEU A 82 5.39 -8.41 5.68
N LEU A 83 5.27 -7.69 6.79
CA LEU A 83 6.07 -7.88 7.98
C LEU A 83 5.29 -8.62 9.06
N ASP A 84 5.96 -9.51 9.78
CA ASP A 84 5.37 -10.39 10.77
C ASP A 84 5.55 -9.86 12.21
N THR A 85 5.56 -8.55 12.36
CA THR A 85 5.73 -7.90 13.66
C THR A 85 4.66 -6.84 13.88
N PRO A 86 4.24 -6.59 15.13
CA PRO A 86 3.26 -5.54 15.42
C PRO A 86 3.78 -4.13 15.13
N TYR A 87 5.09 -3.95 14.98
CA TYR A 87 5.74 -2.67 14.75
C TYR A 87 6.22 -2.45 13.30
N GLY A 88 6.25 -3.49 12.46
CA GLY A 88 6.67 -3.29 11.05
C GLY A 88 5.79 -2.27 10.31
N PRO A 89 6.37 -1.46 9.44
CA PRO A 89 7.70 -1.53 8.82
C PRO A 89 8.84 -0.81 9.56
N ILE A 90 8.59 -0.21 10.70
CA ILE A 90 9.64 0.43 11.52
C ILE A 90 10.44 -0.60 12.33
N SER A 91 11.61 -0.22 12.83
CA SER A 91 12.41 -1.08 13.67
C SER A 91 11.78 -1.24 15.06
N GLU A 92 12.11 -2.31 15.78
CA GLU A 92 11.68 -2.51 17.17
C GLU A 92 12.09 -1.35 18.07
N HIS A 93 13.33 -0.86 17.90
CA HIS A 93 13.85 0.27 18.66
C HIS A 93 13.04 1.54 18.42
N ASP A 94 12.79 1.87 17.15
CA ASP A 94 12.03 3.07 16.78
C ASP A 94 10.58 2.96 17.24
N ALA A 95 9.97 1.79 17.09
CA ALA A 95 8.62 1.53 17.53
C ALA A 95 8.44 1.69 19.05
N ALA A 96 9.44 1.26 19.84
CA ALA A 96 9.42 1.47 21.28
C ALA A 96 9.43 2.97 21.65
N ASN A 97 10.13 3.78 20.89
CA ASN A 97 10.30 5.22 21.16
C ASN A 97 9.31 6.11 20.39
N LEU A 98 8.58 5.58 19.42
CA LEU A 98 7.64 6.34 18.60
C LEU A 98 6.51 6.94 19.46
N ARG A 99 6.32 8.23 19.42
CA ARG A 99 5.25 8.95 20.13
C ARG A 99 4.15 9.40 19.21
N ARG A 100 4.52 9.88 18.04
CA ARG A 100 3.60 10.38 17.02
C ARG A 100 4.09 9.99 15.66
N LEU A 101 3.17 9.65 14.77
CA LEU A 101 3.42 9.40 13.38
C LEU A 101 2.56 10.36 12.57
N LEU A 102 3.21 11.20 11.76
CA LEU A 102 2.53 12.16 10.90
C LEU A 102 2.64 11.68 9.46
N PHE A 103 1.51 11.53 8.81
CA PHE A 103 1.44 11.30 7.37
C PHE A 103 1.07 12.60 6.66
N ILE A 104 1.94 13.04 5.76
CA ILE A 104 1.68 14.19 4.89
C ILE A 104 1.41 13.63 3.51
N VAL A 105 0.16 13.73 3.07
CA VAL A 105 -0.27 13.24 1.76
C VAL A 105 -0.47 14.45 0.87
N VAL A 106 0.26 14.50 -0.26
CA VAL A 106 0.15 15.56 -1.25
C VAL A 106 -0.60 15.01 -2.44
N ASP A 107 -1.76 15.58 -2.71
CA ASP A 107 -2.54 15.28 -3.91
C ASP A 107 -2.25 16.33 -4.97
N ALA A 108 -1.55 15.91 -6.03
CA ALA A 108 -1.27 16.73 -7.21
C ALA A 108 -2.31 16.48 -8.34
N GLY A 109 -3.41 15.78 -8.06
CA GLY A 109 -4.47 15.50 -9.01
C GLY A 109 -5.15 16.78 -9.49
N GLN A 110 -5.27 16.91 -10.80
CA GLN A 110 -6.15 17.91 -11.40
C GLN A 110 -7.51 17.25 -11.58
N GLY A 111 -8.57 17.90 -11.14
CA GLY A 111 -9.93 17.39 -11.33
C GLY A 111 -10.25 17.15 -12.81
N PRO A 112 -11.38 16.47 -13.11
CA PRO A 112 -11.75 16.13 -14.47
C PRO A 112 -11.82 17.40 -15.33
N SER A 113 -11.06 17.41 -16.42
CA SER A 113 -10.97 18.54 -17.36
C SER A 113 -12.02 18.49 -18.48
N ALA A 114 -12.97 17.59 -18.40
CA ALA A 114 -13.92 17.32 -19.49
C ALA A 114 -15.10 18.28 -19.48
N ASP A 115 -15.16 19.14 -20.47
CA ASP A 115 -16.27 20.10 -20.71
C ASP A 115 -17.46 19.50 -21.47
N TRP A 116 -17.55 18.17 -21.53
CA TRP A 116 -18.59 17.47 -22.33
C TRP A 116 -20.02 17.84 -21.95
N GLY A 117 -20.23 18.20 -20.69
CA GLY A 117 -21.55 18.60 -20.22
C GLY A 117 -22.06 19.95 -20.78
N ARG A 118 -21.18 20.66 -21.49
CA ARG A 118 -21.53 21.96 -22.13
C ARG A 118 -21.91 21.85 -23.61
N GLU A 119 -21.56 20.71 -24.22
CA GLU A 119 -21.81 20.49 -25.65
C GLU A 119 -22.81 19.37 -25.87
N MET A 120 -23.67 19.53 -26.89
CA MET A 120 -24.62 18.51 -27.28
C MET A 120 -23.93 17.35 -28.03
N ALA A 121 -22.76 17.59 -28.60
CA ALA A 121 -21.95 16.56 -29.24
C ALA A 121 -21.34 15.64 -28.17
N GLY A 122 -21.42 14.33 -28.38
CA GLY A 122 -20.78 13.34 -27.48
C GLY A 122 -19.25 13.40 -27.58
N PRO A 123 -18.55 12.97 -26.51
CA PRO A 123 -17.10 12.91 -26.50
C PRO A 123 -16.55 11.92 -27.52
N SER A 124 -15.32 12.16 -27.97
CA SER A 124 -14.61 11.19 -28.82
C SER A 124 -14.25 9.92 -28.04
N GLY A 125 -13.91 8.84 -28.75
CA GLY A 125 -13.46 7.61 -28.11
C GLY A 125 -12.19 7.79 -27.24
N VAL A 126 -11.31 8.72 -27.62
CA VAL A 126 -10.12 9.06 -26.82
C VAL A 126 -10.49 9.81 -25.55
N ASP A 127 -11.43 10.74 -25.62
CA ASP A 127 -11.92 11.49 -24.45
C ASP A 127 -12.58 10.55 -23.45
N ILE A 128 -13.38 9.60 -23.92
CA ILE A 128 -14.02 8.57 -23.08
C ILE A 128 -12.95 7.70 -22.40
N ALA A 129 -11.94 7.24 -23.14
CA ALA A 129 -10.89 6.41 -22.58
C ALA A 129 -10.08 7.18 -21.51
N THR A 130 -9.74 8.45 -21.76
CA THR A 130 -9.04 9.30 -20.80
C THR A 130 -9.87 9.50 -19.53
N ALA A 131 -11.14 9.83 -19.67
CA ALA A 131 -12.03 10.02 -18.54
C ALA A 131 -12.26 8.73 -17.73
N ALA A 132 -12.31 7.58 -18.37
CA ALA A 132 -12.41 6.30 -17.68
C ALA A 132 -11.16 6.04 -16.81
N VAL A 133 -9.96 6.36 -17.32
CA VAL A 133 -8.72 6.26 -16.56
C VAL A 133 -8.72 7.24 -15.39
N ASP A 134 -9.05 8.50 -15.61
CA ASP A 134 -9.11 9.53 -14.57
C ASP A 134 -10.11 9.14 -13.46
N THR A 135 -11.28 8.63 -13.85
CA THR A 135 -12.31 8.14 -12.91
C THR A 135 -11.78 6.94 -12.09
N ALA A 136 -11.06 6.03 -12.73
CA ALA A 136 -10.47 4.88 -12.05
C ALA A 136 -9.40 5.33 -11.02
N ILE A 137 -8.53 6.27 -11.38
CA ILE A 137 -7.51 6.84 -10.50
C ILE A 137 -8.18 7.51 -9.29
N GLU A 138 -9.17 8.38 -9.50
CA GLU A 138 -9.88 9.03 -8.42
C GLU A 138 -10.62 8.04 -7.51
N SER A 139 -11.26 7.02 -8.09
CA SER A 139 -11.92 5.97 -7.32
C SER A 139 -10.92 5.22 -6.44
N THR A 140 -9.76 4.87 -6.99
CA THR A 140 -8.68 4.19 -6.26
C THR A 140 -8.13 5.07 -5.13
N MET A 141 -7.97 6.37 -5.37
CA MET A 141 -7.54 7.32 -4.34
C MET A 141 -8.52 7.38 -3.17
N ARG A 142 -9.81 7.53 -3.44
CA ARG A 142 -10.85 7.54 -2.40
C ARG A 142 -10.87 6.25 -1.60
N MET A 143 -10.76 5.11 -2.26
CA MET A 143 -10.72 3.80 -1.60
C MET A 143 -9.45 3.64 -0.76
N SER A 144 -8.29 4.03 -1.29
CA SER A 144 -7.01 3.98 -0.56
C SER A 144 -7.08 4.79 0.73
N TYR A 145 -7.62 6.00 0.68
CA TYR A 145 -7.79 6.85 1.86
C TYR A 145 -8.78 6.24 2.86
N ALA A 146 -9.91 5.71 2.39
CA ALA A 146 -10.93 5.10 3.23
C ALA A 146 -10.39 3.87 3.98
N TYR A 147 -9.48 3.10 3.37
CA TYR A 147 -8.82 1.97 4.03
C TYR A 147 -7.65 2.40 4.92
N PHE A 148 -6.91 3.43 4.52
CA PHE A 148 -5.71 3.85 5.22
C PHE A 148 -6.00 4.27 6.66
N VAL A 149 -6.99 5.12 6.88
CA VAL A 149 -7.30 5.67 8.22
C VAL A 149 -7.62 4.57 9.24
N PRO A 150 -8.58 3.66 9.00
CA PRO A 150 -8.88 2.58 9.96
C PRO A 150 -7.69 1.62 10.17
N MET A 151 -6.90 1.35 9.13
CA MET A 151 -5.72 0.50 9.23
C MET A 151 -4.62 1.15 10.08
N MET A 152 -4.41 2.46 9.97
CA MET A 152 -3.45 3.17 10.81
C MET A 152 -3.89 3.19 12.27
N ARG A 153 -5.18 3.36 12.55
CA ARG A 153 -5.73 3.24 13.91
C ARG A 153 -5.59 1.82 14.47
N ALA A 154 -5.75 0.80 13.64
CA ALA A 154 -5.50 -0.57 14.06
C ALA A 154 -4.03 -0.80 14.39
N TRP A 155 -3.12 -0.29 13.56
CA TRP A 155 -1.68 -0.37 13.81
C TRP A 155 -1.25 0.37 15.08
N GLU A 156 -1.82 1.53 15.34
CA GLU A 156 -1.62 2.27 16.59
C GLU A 156 -1.97 1.40 17.81
N ARG A 157 -3.15 0.75 17.80
CA ARG A 157 -3.55 -0.18 18.87
C ARG A 157 -2.60 -1.36 19.02
N ASP A 158 -2.17 -1.95 17.92
CA ASP A 158 -1.19 -3.06 17.92
C ASP A 158 0.13 -2.62 18.55
N LEU A 159 0.62 -1.42 18.20
CA LEU A 159 1.84 -0.84 18.74
C LEU A 159 1.73 -0.59 20.25
N VAL A 160 0.62 -0.03 20.71
CA VAL A 160 0.38 0.21 22.15
C VAL A 160 0.32 -1.13 22.89
N THR A 161 -0.43 -2.09 22.38
CA THR A 161 -0.54 -3.42 22.99
C THR A 161 0.82 -4.11 23.07
N TRP A 162 1.59 -4.07 22.00
CA TRP A 162 2.93 -4.63 21.97
C TRP A 162 3.87 -3.97 22.99
N ARG A 163 3.90 -2.64 23.05
CA ARG A 163 4.73 -1.92 24.03
C ARG A 163 4.36 -2.28 25.47
N CYS A 164 3.06 -2.40 25.74
CA CYS A 164 2.57 -2.78 27.06
C CYS A 164 2.86 -4.25 27.39
N SER A 165 3.26 -5.06 26.44
CA SER A 165 3.74 -6.44 26.66
C SER A 165 5.26 -6.55 26.91
N LEU A 166 6.00 -5.46 26.76
CA LEU A 166 7.44 -5.43 27.01
C LEU A 166 7.78 -5.65 28.52
N PRO A 167 9.02 -6.06 28.88
CA PRO A 167 9.43 -6.22 30.26
C PRO A 167 9.23 -4.97 31.12
N GLU A 168 8.94 -5.12 32.41
CA GLU A 168 8.61 -4.01 33.32
C GLU A 168 9.64 -2.89 33.34
N THR A 169 10.93 -3.22 33.22
CA THR A 169 12.01 -2.23 33.14
C THR A 169 11.84 -1.27 31.97
N ARG A 170 11.33 -1.76 30.84
CA ARG A 170 11.05 -0.94 29.66
C ARG A 170 9.69 -0.25 29.71
N LYS A 171 8.68 -0.89 30.33
CA LYS A 171 7.36 -0.28 30.49
C LYS A 171 7.39 1.02 31.29
N ALA A 172 8.21 1.06 32.35
CA ALA A 172 8.37 2.24 33.18
C ALA A 172 8.93 3.43 32.37
N GLU A 173 9.94 3.18 31.53
CA GLU A 173 10.51 4.20 30.64
C GLU A 173 9.52 4.67 29.57
N LEU A 174 8.71 3.75 29.05
CA LEU A 174 7.78 4.01 27.96
C LEU A 174 6.46 4.63 28.41
N ARG A 175 6.23 4.73 29.73
CA ARG A 175 4.97 5.27 30.31
C ARG A 175 3.72 4.62 29.68
N CYS A 176 3.74 3.31 29.54
CA CYS A 176 2.70 2.55 28.85
C CYS A 176 1.28 2.78 29.38
N ASN A 177 1.13 3.17 30.62
CA ASN A 177 -0.14 3.46 31.28
C ASN A 177 -0.43 4.96 31.39
N ASN A 178 0.24 5.81 30.61
CA ASN A 178 -0.03 7.25 30.65
C ASN A 178 -1.34 7.54 29.89
N PRO A 179 -2.39 8.06 30.55
CA PRO A 179 -3.64 8.43 29.90
C PRO A 179 -3.49 9.59 28.89
N ASP A 180 -2.41 10.37 28.99
CA ASP A 180 -2.09 11.47 28.05
C ASP A 180 -1.40 10.97 26.76
N TRP A 181 -1.35 9.70 26.58
CA TRP A 181 -0.86 9.09 25.35
C TRP A 181 -2.01 8.98 24.35
N PRO A 182 -1.96 9.78 23.26
CA PRO A 182 -2.97 9.71 22.23
C PRO A 182 -2.94 8.36 21.50
#